data_d3eb11eb8c501b5c6ae768968339f281
#
_entry.id   d3eb11eb8c501b5c6ae768968339f281
#
_cell.length_a   1.000
_cell.length_b   1.000
_cell.length_c   1.000
_cell.angle_alpha   90.00
_cell.angle_beta   90.00
_cell.angle_gamma   90.00
#
_symmetry.space_group_name_H-M   'P 1'
#
loop_
_entity.id
_entity.type
_entity.pdbx_description
1 polymer ?
#
loop_
_entity_poly.entity_id
_entity_poly.type
_entity_poly.pdbx_seq_one_letter_code
_entity_poly.pdbx_strand_id
1 'polypeptide(L)'
;MKKLLRTLILCLTAAALSAGAICPAAAEAEDPEGQAVIDLDLSRMSGTIVYSQVYNMLYDPEPWLGRIIRMAGYYNYYDDQEHGTVYHACIIPDATACCVQGIEFVLAGEHTWPEDYPEIGADILVTGRLEEYEESGVIYLHLVDAEMTVEKQEE
;
A
#
# COMPACT_ATOMS: atom_id res chain seq x y z
N MET A 1 70.71 33.17 16.88
CA MET A 1 70.76 33.46 18.34
C MET A 1 69.35 33.54 18.90
N LYS A 2 69.13 32.74 19.91
CA LYS A 2 68.10 32.89 20.98
C LYS A 2 66.69 32.83 20.57
N LYS A 3 66.09 31.85 20.97
CA LYS A 3 65.38 31.24 22.16
C LYS A 3 63.93 31.22 21.90
N LEU A 4 63.44 30.04 21.73
CA LEU A 4 62.47 29.33 22.65
C LEU A 4 61.68 30.28 23.55
N LEU A 5 60.41 30.31 23.34
CA LEU A 5 59.44 30.35 24.44
C LEU A 5 58.17 29.61 24.09
N ARG A 6 57.98 28.57 24.85
CA ARG A 6 56.73 27.80 24.95
C ARG A 6 55.60 28.69 25.48
N THR A 7 54.48 28.68 24.85
CA THR A 7 53.26 29.04 25.54
C THR A 7 52.19 28.10 25.08
N LEU A 8 51.82 27.26 25.99
CA LEU A 8 50.72 26.31 25.96
C LEU A 8 49.42 27.13 25.99
N ILE A 9 48.69 27.20 24.88
CA ILE A 9 47.35 27.76 24.88
C ILE A 9 46.39 26.58 24.70
N LEU A 10 45.72 26.28 25.79
CA LEU A 10 44.63 25.35 25.92
C LEU A 10 43.42 25.92 25.18
N CYS A 11 43.19 25.52 23.92
CA CYS A 11 41.97 25.85 23.24
C CYS A 11 40.88 24.82 23.64
N LEU A 12 40.03 25.24 24.53
CA LEU A 12 38.73 24.60 24.73
C LEU A 12 37.89 24.79 23.46
N THR A 13 37.80 23.79 22.61
CA THR A 13 36.79 23.75 21.55
C THR A 13 35.50 23.26 22.16
N ALA A 14 34.59 24.18 22.36
CA ALA A 14 33.18 23.84 22.64
C ALA A 14 32.60 23.13 21.42
N ALA A 15 32.40 21.82 21.52
CA ALA A 15 31.62 21.06 20.55
C ALA A 15 30.15 21.42 20.72
N ALA A 16 29.63 22.24 19.82
CA ALA A 16 28.21 22.46 19.71
C ALA A 16 27.59 21.16 19.18
N LEU A 17 26.94 20.38 20.06
CA LEU A 17 26.04 19.31 19.65
C LEU A 17 24.83 19.95 18.98
N SER A 18 24.78 19.95 17.65
CA SER A 18 23.54 20.12 16.92
C SER A 18 22.72 18.86 17.12
N ALA A 19 21.75 18.93 18.00
CA ALA A 19 20.70 17.94 18.09
C ALA A 19 19.84 18.06 16.82
N GLY A 20 20.21 17.31 15.78
CA GLY A 20 19.32 17.04 14.66
C GLY A 20 18.15 16.26 15.20
N ALA A 21 16.96 16.86 15.17
CA ALA A 21 15.72 16.15 15.39
C ALA A 21 15.58 15.13 14.26
N ILE A 22 15.94 13.89 14.54
CA ILE A 22 15.55 12.75 13.70
C ILE A 22 14.05 12.60 13.96
N CYS A 23 13.22 13.03 13.00
CA CYS A 23 11.84 12.56 12.97
C CYS A 23 11.91 11.02 12.92
N PRO A 24 11.33 10.29 13.88
CA PRO A 24 11.18 8.86 13.69
C PRO A 24 10.26 8.67 12.49
N ALA A 25 10.76 8.05 11.43
CA ALA A 25 9.90 7.43 10.45
C ALA A 25 8.88 6.59 11.23
N ALA A 26 7.60 6.73 10.91
CA ALA A 26 6.58 5.92 11.51
C ALA A 26 7.02 4.46 11.34
N ALA A 27 7.34 3.81 12.45
CA ALA A 27 7.64 2.39 12.45
C ALA A 27 6.31 1.71 12.12
N GLU A 28 6.25 1.05 10.99
CA GLU A 28 5.16 0.14 10.68
C GLU A 28 5.09 -0.89 11.81
N ALA A 29 3.90 -1.02 12.39
CA ALA A 29 3.69 -1.98 13.47
C ALA A 29 3.65 -3.37 12.84
N GLU A 30 4.74 -4.12 12.96
CA GLU A 30 4.77 -5.54 12.62
C GLU A 30 4.23 -6.36 13.80
N ASP A 31 3.37 -7.34 13.49
CA ASP A 31 3.00 -8.42 14.40
C ASP A 31 4.28 -9.19 14.81
N PRO A 32 4.34 -9.81 16.02
CA PRO A 32 5.48 -10.62 16.46
C PRO A 32 5.84 -11.81 15.55
N GLU A 33 5.02 -12.14 14.56
CA GLU A 33 5.32 -13.14 13.51
C GLU A 33 5.84 -12.49 12.20
N GLY A 34 6.06 -11.16 12.15
CA GLY A 34 6.59 -10.46 10.98
C GLY A 34 5.54 -10.21 9.87
N GLN A 35 4.26 -10.39 10.17
CA GLN A 35 3.17 -10.03 9.25
C GLN A 35 2.74 -8.59 9.50
N ALA A 36 2.44 -7.85 8.43
CA ALA A 36 1.90 -6.51 8.54
C ALA A 36 0.56 -6.55 9.30
N VAL A 37 0.40 -5.67 10.28
CA VAL A 37 -0.86 -5.56 11.02
C VAL A 37 -1.94 -5.02 10.08
N ILE A 38 -3.00 -5.80 9.88
CA ILE A 38 -4.12 -5.41 9.05
C ILE A 38 -5.00 -4.41 9.81
N ASP A 39 -5.09 -3.19 9.29
CA ASP A 39 -5.90 -2.12 9.88
C ASP A 39 -7.38 -2.30 9.63
N LEU A 40 -7.73 -2.87 8.46
CA LEU A 40 -9.11 -3.14 8.07
C LEU A 40 -9.21 -4.45 7.28
N ASP A 41 -9.92 -5.42 7.84
CA ASP A 41 -10.21 -6.69 7.17
C ASP A 41 -11.66 -6.72 6.66
N LEU A 42 -11.82 -6.52 5.35
CA LEU A 42 -13.10 -6.57 4.66
C LEU A 42 -13.48 -7.99 4.22
N SER A 43 -12.52 -8.92 4.18
CA SER A 43 -12.75 -10.29 3.67
C SER A 43 -13.77 -11.09 4.47
N ARG A 44 -14.02 -10.68 5.72
CA ARG A 44 -14.94 -11.34 6.67
C ARG A 44 -16.28 -10.65 6.77
N MET A 45 -16.51 -9.59 6.03
CA MET A 45 -17.74 -8.80 6.08
C MET A 45 -18.73 -9.27 5.01
N SER A 46 -20.02 -8.96 5.20
CA SER A 46 -21.02 -9.24 4.16
C SER A 46 -20.79 -8.35 2.94
N GLY A 47 -21.11 -8.85 1.74
CA GLY A 47 -20.90 -8.12 0.48
C GLY A 47 -21.48 -6.70 0.49
N THR A 48 -22.66 -6.49 1.11
CA THR A 48 -23.26 -5.14 1.24
C THR A 48 -22.37 -4.19 2.07
N ILE A 49 -21.77 -4.70 3.15
CA ILE A 49 -20.88 -3.88 3.99
C ILE A 49 -19.58 -3.59 3.24
N VAL A 50 -18.98 -4.59 2.61
CA VAL A 50 -17.75 -4.42 1.81
C VAL A 50 -17.98 -3.39 0.71
N TYR A 51 -19.05 -3.53 -0.07
CA TYR A 51 -19.38 -2.58 -1.14
C TYR A 51 -19.52 -1.14 -0.61
N SER A 52 -20.21 -0.98 0.52
CA SER A 52 -20.37 0.35 1.14
C SER A 52 -19.04 0.93 1.64
N GLN A 53 -18.15 0.09 2.18
CA GLN A 53 -16.84 0.52 2.65
C GLN A 53 -15.92 0.92 1.49
N VAL A 54 -15.90 0.13 0.42
CA VAL A 54 -15.16 0.47 -0.80
C VAL A 54 -15.68 1.77 -1.40
N TYR A 55 -17.02 1.96 -1.44
CA TYR A 55 -17.62 3.22 -1.87
C TYR A 55 -17.13 4.42 -1.04
N ASN A 56 -17.11 4.27 0.29
CA ASN A 56 -16.64 5.34 1.18
C ASN A 56 -15.17 5.67 0.97
N MET A 57 -14.32 4.65 0.73
CA MET A 57 -12.89 4.87 0.43
C MET A 57 -12.69 5.64 -0.87
N LEU A 58 -13.46 5.28 -1.90
CA LEU A 58 -13.40 5.97 -3.20
C LEU A 58 -13.94 7.40 -3.13
N TYR A 59 -14.89 7.67 -2.23
CA TYR A 59 -15.51 8.99 -2.08
C TYR A 59 -14.70 9.93 -1.17
N ASP A 60 -14.15 9.41 -0.08
CA ASP A 60 -13.33 10.12 0.91
C ASP A 60 -12.15 9.25 1.33
N PRO A 61 -11.05 9.28 0.57
CA PRO A 61 -9.91 8.39 0.81
C PRO A 61 -9.05 8.78 2.01
N GLU A 62 -8.98 10.07 2.37
CA GLU A 62 -8.05 10.57 3.40
C GLU A 62 -8.00 9.75 4.69
N PRO A 63 -9.13 9.29 5.30
CA PRO A 63 -9.09 8.50 6.53
C PRO A 63 -8.45 7.11 6.38
N TRP A 64 -8.30 6.65 5.13
CA TRP A 64 -7.88 5.29 4.80
C TRP A 64 -6.47 5.21 4.21
N LEU A 65 -5.92 6.34 3.74
CA LEU A 65 -4.58 6.37 3.15
C LEU A 65 -3.52 5.89 4.15
N GLY A 66 -2.59 5.09 3.65
CA GLY A 66 -1.50 4.49 4.42
C GLY A 66 -1.89 3.27 5.25
N ARG A 67 -3.18 2.90 5.31
CA ARG A 67 -3.64 1.72 6.08
C ARG A 67 -3.45 0.44 5.29
N ILE A 68 -3.17 -0.65 6.02
CA ILE A 68 -3.14 -2.00 5.47
C ILE A 68 -4.56 -2.54 5.42
N ILE A 69 -5.05 -2.77 4.21
CA ILE A 69 -6.41 -3.24 3.94
C ILE A 69 -6.36 -4.64 3.35
N ARG A 70 -7.21 -5.52 3.87
CA ARG A 70 -7.47 -6.84 3.30
C ARG A 70 -8.87 -6.89 2.75
N MET A 71 -9.01 -7.35 1.50
CA MET A 71 -10.30 -7.47 0.84
C MET A 71 -10.37 -8.72 -0.02
N ALA A 72 -11.56 -9.33 -0.06
CA ALA A 72 -11.89 -10.44 -0.95
C ALA A 72 -12.81 -9.95 -2.07
N GLY A 73 -12.61 -10.46 -3.26
CA GLY A 73 -13.39 -10.11 -4.43
C GLY A 73 -13.00 -11.00 -5.60
N TYR A 74 -13.31 -10.59 -6.82
CA TYR A 74 -12.83 -11.31 -7.99
C TYR A 74 -11.82 -10.47 -8.78
N TYR A 75 -10.88 -11.17 -9.40
CA TYR A 75 -9.84 -10.56 -10.20
C TYR A 75 -10.38 -10.02 -11.51
N ASN A 76 -9.95 -8.82 -11.84
CA ASN A 76 -10.11 -8.24 -13.17
C ASN A 76 -8.89 -7.37 -13.49
N TYR A 77 -8.72 -7.03 -14.76
CA TYR A 77 -7.68 -6.10 -15.21
C TYR A 77 -8.18 -5.22 -16.35
N TYR A 78 -7.50 -4.11 -16.56
CA TYR A 78 -7.63 -3.24 -17.72
C TYR A 78 -6.27 -3.14 -18.42
N ASP A 79 -6.22 -3.54 -19.69
CA ASP A 79 -5.03 -3.44 -20.54
C ASP A 79 -5.09 -2.13 -21.34
N ASP A 80 -4.34 -1.13 -20.87
CA ASP A 80 -4.17 0.13 -21.59
C ASP A 80 -3.07 0.02 -22.63
N GLN A 81 -3.47 -0.39 -23.82
CA GLN A 81 -2.57 -0.55 -24.95
C GLN A 81 -1.98 0.79 -25.44
N GLU A 82 -2.61 1.92 -25.16
CA GLU A 82 -2.12 3.23 -25.55
C GLU A 82 -0.87 3.62 -24.73
N HIS A 83 -0.90 3.34 -23.43
CA HIS A 83 0.21 3.63 -22.52
C HIS A 83 1.07 2.40 -22.20
N GLY A 84 0.66 1.20 -22.62
CA GLY A 84 1.38 -0.05 -22.40
C GLY A 84 1.38 -0.49 -20.93
N THR A 85 0.32 -0.16 -20.19
CA THR A 85 0.17 -0.45 -18.76
C THR A 85 -1.04 -1.38 -18.55
N VAL A 86 -0.88 -2.37 -17.67
CA VAL A 86 -1.98 -3.23 -17.23
C VAL A 86 -2.31 -2.90 -15.79
N TYR A 87 -3.56 -2.52 -15.55
CA TYR A 87 -4.08 -2.20 -14.21
C TYR A 87 -4.84 -3.41 -13.68
N HIS A 88 -4.44 -3.92 -12.54
CA HIS A 88 -5.05 -5.07 -11.88
C HIS A 88 -5.97 -4.62 -10.77
N ALA A 89 -7.14 -5.20 -10.63
CA ALA A 89 -8.13 -4.80 -9.65
C ALA A 89 -8.81 -5.97 -8.95
N CYS A 90 -9.11 -5.78 -7.67
CA CYS A 90 -10.01 -6.59 -6.89
C CYS A 90 -11.41 -5.98 -6.98
N ILE A 91 -12.35 -6.70 -7.60
CA ILE A 91 -13.69 -6.20 -7.89
C ILE A 91 -14.69 -6.74 -6.87
N ILE A 92 -15.52 -5.86 -6.37
CA ILE A 92 -16.58 -6.16 -5.40
C ILE A 92 -17.95 -5.89 -6.06
N PRO A 93 -18.79 -6.90 -6.25
CA PRO A 93 -20.18 -6.67 -6.70
C PRO A 93 -21.04 -6.14 -5.55
N ASP A 94 -22.07 -5.39 -5.88
CA ASP A 94 -23.14 -5.08 -4.94
C ASP A 94 -23.98 -6.34 -4.61
N ALA A 95 -24.91 -6.22 -3.65
CA ALA A 95 -25.75 -7.34 -3.22
C ALA A 95 -26.64 -7.91 -4.33
N THR A 96 -26.88 -7.17 -5.40
CA THR A 96 -27.70 -7.58 -6.56
C THR A 96 -26.85 -7.94 -7.77
N ALA A 97 -25.54 -7.77 -7.67
CA ALA A 97 -24.55 -7.93 -8.74
C ALA A 97 -24.87 -7.08 -10.00
N CYS A 98 -25.62 -5.98 -9.85
CA CYS A 98 -25.91 -5.08 -10.95
C CYS A 98 -24.89 -3.94 -11.07
N CYS A 99 -24.18 -3.64 -10.01
CA CYS A 99 -23.12 -2.63 -9.95
C CYS A 99 -21.86 -3.25 -9.34
N VAL A 100 -20.72 -2.80 -9.81
CA VAL A 100 -19.44 -3.25 -9.29
C VAL A 100 -18.60 -2.04 -8.88
N GLN A 101 -17.75 -2.24 -7.90
CA GLN A 101 -16.67 -1.32 -7.52
C GLN A 101 -15.41 -2.14 -7.36
N GLY A 102 -14.27 -1.48 -7.39
CA GLY A 102 -13.00 -2.16 -7.21
C GLY A 102 -11.92 -1.21 -6.75
N ILE A 103 -10.90 -1.78 -6.19
CA ILE A 103 -9.65 -1.07 -5.89
C ILE A 103 -8.55 -1.77 -6.66
N GLU A 104 -7.73 -0.98 -7.33
CA GLU A 104 -6.56 -1.48 -8.02
C GLU A 104 -5.52 -2.00 -7.03
N PHE A 105 -4.62 -2.85 -7.50
CA PHE A 105 -3.51 -3.31 -6.67
C PHE A 105 -2.24 -3.51 -7.49
N VAL A 106 -1.10 -3.29 -6.83
CA VAL A 106 0.23 -3.55 -7.34
C VAL A 106 0.92 -4.54 -6.41
N LEU A 107 1.25 -5.71 -6.93
CA LEU A 107 1.90 -6.76 -6.15
C LEU A 107 3.30 -6.35 -5.70
N ALA A 108 3.68 -6.80 -4.50
CA ALA A 108 5.03 -6.61 -4.00
C ALA A 108 6.03 -7.45 -4.80
N GLY A 109 7.17 -6.84 -5.15
CA GLY A 109 8.22 -7.51 -5.94
C GLY A 109 8.04 -7.39 -7.45
N GLU A 110 8.69 -8.28 -8.19
CA GLU A 110 8.62 -8.32 -9.66
C GLU A 110 7.63 -9.40 -10.09
N HIS A 111 6.63 -9.03 -10.87
CA HIS A 111 5.62 -9.93 -11.42
C HIS A 111 5.45 -9.69 -12.92
N THR A 112 5.21 -10.76 -13.65
CA THR A 112 5.01 -10.74 -15.10
C THR A 112 3.54 -11.05 -15.42
N TRP A 113 2.89 -10.14 -16.13
CA TRP A 113 1.56 -10.42 -16.66
C TRP A 113 1.68 -11.07 -18.03
N PRO A 114 0.86 -12.09 -18.37
CA PRO A 114 -0.21 -12.67 -17.55
C PRO A 114 0.21 -13.82 -16.62
N GLU A 115 1.48 -14.27 -16.66
CA GLU A 115 1.95 -15.52 -16.07
C GLU A 115 1.74 -15.62 -14.54
N ASP A 116 1.90 -14.49 -13.84
CA ASP A 116 1.82 -14.45 -12.36
C ASP A 116 0.43 -14.05 -11.86
N TYR A 117 -0.54 -13.88 -12.76
CA TYR A 117 -1.89 -13.44 -12.41
C TYR A 117 -2.94 -14.51 -12.75
N PRO A 118 -4.06 -14.58 -12.00
CA PRO A 118 -5.11 -15.52 -12.27
C PRO A 118 -5.94 -15.13 -13.49
N GLU A 119 -6.82 -16.02 -13.92
CA GLU A 119 -7.82 -15.69 -14.95
C GLU A 119 -8.86 -14.68 -14.42
N ILE A 120 -9.43 -13.87 -15.34
CA ILE A 120 -10.52 -12.94 -15.01
C ILE A 120 -11.65 -13.70 -14.33
N GLY A 121 -12.17 -13.15 -13.23
CA GLY A 121 -13.26 -13.71 -12.47
C GLY A 121 -12.83 -14.72 -11.40
N ALA A 122 -11.55 -15.03 -11.27
CA ALA A 122 -11.06 -15.84 -10.17
C ALA A 122 -11.29 -15.12 -8.83
N ASP A 123 -11.74 -15.85 -7.83
CA ASP A 123 -11.88 -15.33 -6.47
C ASP A 123 -10.49 -15.10 -5.87
N ILE A 124 -10.23 -13.89 -5.40
CA ILE A 124 -8.95 -13.48 -4.84
C ILE A 124 -9.12 -12.82 -3.48
N LEU A 125 -8.10 -13.00 -2.66
CA LEU A 125 -7.88 -12.25 -1.43
C LEU A 125 -6.65 -11.37 -1.64
N VAL A 126 -6.80 -10.06 -1.48
CA VAL A 126 -5.72 -9.08 -1.63
C VAL A 126 -5.50 -8.35 -0.32
N THR A 127 -4.25 -8.20 0.08
CA THR A 127 -3.84 -7.40 1.24
C THR A 127 -2.76 -6.44 0.79
N GLY A 128 -2.91 -5.14 1.06
CA GLY A 128 -1.94 -4.14 0.67
C GLY A 128 -2.20 -2.80 1.36
N ARG A 129 -1.29 -1.87 1.20
CA ARG A 129 -1.38 -0.53 1.75
C ARG A 129 -2.13 0.38 0.78
N LEU A 130 -3.20 1.05 1.24
CA LEU A 130 -3.97 1.95 0.41
C LEU A 130 -3.21 3.26 0.15
N GLU A 131 -3.00 3.57 -1.10
CA GLU A 131 -2.41 4.83 -1.57
C GLU A 131 -3.24 5.44 -2.69
N GLU A 132 -3.01 6.71 -2.94
CA GLU A 132 -3.53 7.41 -4.12
C GLU A 132 -2.42 7.69 -5.12
N TYR A 133 -2.76 7.70 -6.38
CA TYR A 133 -1.88 8.17 -7.45
C TYR A 133 -2.67 9.03 -8.44
N GLU A 134 -1.96 9.90 -9.14
CA GLU A 134 -2.56 10.77 -10.16
C GLU A 134 -2.14 10.31 -11.55
N GLU A 135 -3.12 10.14 -12.43
CA GLU A 135 -2.90 9.88 -13.83
C GLU A 135 -3.81 10.73 -14.70
N SER A 136 -3.23 11.46 -15.64
CA SER A 136 -3.97 12.35 -16.56
C SER A 136 -4.90 13.36 -15.86
N GLY A 137 -4.54 13.81 -14.64
CA GLY A 137 -5.31 14.77 -13.85
C GLY A 137 -6.49 14.15 -13.09
N VAL A 138 -6.55 12.82 -13.02
CA VAL A 138 -7.53 12.06 -12.23
C VAL A 138 -6.80 11.33 -11.11
N ILE A 139 -7.37 11.35 -9.91
CA ILE A 139 -6.84 10.62 -8.75
C ILE A 139 -7.50 9.25 -8.70
N TYR A 140 -6.66 8.23 -8.57
CA TYR A 140 -7.04 6.83 -8.43
C TYR A 140 -6.54 6.28 -7.09
N LEU A 141 -7.14 5.19 -6.64
CA LEU A 141 -6.73 4.47 -5.44
C LEU A 141 -6.24 3.08 -5.80
N HIS A 142 -5.15 2.68 -5.16
CA HIS A 142 -4.62 1.33 -5.31
C HIS A 142 -4.08 0.78 -3.98
N LEU A 143 -4.00 -0.54 -3.87
CA LEU A 143 -3.28 -1.22 -2.81
C LEU A 143 -1.86 -1.48 -3.30
N VAL A 144 -0.87 -0.86 -2.68
CA VAL A 144 0.55 -1.08 -3.01
C VAL A 144 1.19 -2.10 -2.08
N ASP A 145 2.35 -2.61 -2.48
CA ASP A 145 3.06 -3.68 -1.78
C ASP A 145 2.13 -4.87 -1.48
N ALA A 146 1.23 -5.14 -2.43
CA ALA A 146 0.13 -6.07 -2.20
C ALA A 146 0.58 -7.53 -2.27
N GLU A 147 -0.05 -8.33 -1.43
CA GLU A 147 -0.05 -9.80 -1.52
C GLU A 147 -1.41 -10.26 -2.02
N MET A 148 -1.41 -11.16 -3.00
CA MET A 148 -2.62 -11.75 -3.57
C MET A 148 -2.59 -13.26 -3.38
N THR A 149 -3.72 -13.84 -2.95
CA THR A 149 -3.96 -15.29 -2.98
C THR A 149 -5.22 -15.58 -3.76
N VAL A 150 -5.19 -16.63 -4.56
CA VAL A 150 -6.37 -17.15 -5.26
C VAL A 150 -7.10 -18.09 -4.34
N GLU A 151 -8.37 -17.81 -4.04
CA GLU A 151 -9.21 -18.69 -3.25
C GLU A 151 -9.65 -19.86 -4.12
N LYS A 152 -9.39 -21.08 -3.66
CA LYS A 152 -9.89 -22.28 -4.33
C LYS A 152 -11.37 -22.43 -3.99
N GLN A 153 -12.22 -22.47 -4.98
CA GLN A 153 -13.60 -22.92 -4.78
C GLN A 153 -13.54 -24.38 -4.34
N GLU A 154 -13.99 -24.66 -3.12
CA GLU A 154 -14.23 -26.05 -2.70
C GLU A 154 -15.46 -26.54 -3.46
N GLU A 155 -15.25 -27.55 -4.32
CA GLU A 155 -16.33 -28.30 -5.02
C GLU A 155 -17.19 -29.10 -4.05
#